data_a9b044f55eb0fbc754f1b6e56d2b4334
#
_entry.id   a9b044f55eb0fbc754f1b6e56d2b4334
#
_cell.length_a   1.000
_cell.length_b   1.000
_cell.length_c   1.000
_cell.angle_alpha   90.00
_cell.angle_beta   90.00
_cell.angle_gamma   90.00
#
_symmetry.space_group_name_H-M   'P 1'
#
loop_
_entity.id
_entity.type
_entity.pdbx_description
1 polymer ?
#
loop_
_entity_poly.entity_id
_entity_poly.type
_entity_poly.pdbx_seq_one_letter_code
_entity_poly.pdbx_strand_id
1 'polypeptide(L)'
;MRRPLQRLVLLLVTAWLTGLMLASGCRLVLAAPGICVGPVCGDGFARSSTYPWLLRLRVNDQQGRHERLSIDCRSGALSPLMGPVERGYARAVAQRACRFTSEAAA
;
A
#
# COMPACT_ATOMS: atom_id res chain seq x y z
N MET A 1 -11.16 21.22 49.53
CA MET A 1 -11.06 19.78 49.31
C MET A 1 -11.44 19.33 47.92
N ARG A 2 -12.16 20.11 47.14
CA ARG A 2 -12.50 19.75 45.74
C ARG A 2 -11.39 19.99 44.71
N ARG A 3 -10.44 20.88 45.01
CA ARG A 3 -9.38 21.30 44.11
C ARG A 3 -8.36 20.20 43.73
N PRO A 4 -7.91 19.31 44.61
CA PRO A 4 -6.97 18.23 44.24
C PRO A 4 -7.61 17.13 43.39
N LEU A 5 -8.91 16.89 43.57
CA LEU A 5 -9.66 15.90 42.76
C LEU A 5 -9.87 16.38 41.32
N GLN A 6 -10.15 17.68 41.14
CA GLN A 6 -10.29 18.25 39.80
C GLN A 6 -8.96 18.21 39.00
N ARG A 7 -7.84 18.44 39.67
CA ARG A 7 -6.52 18.36 39.05
C ARG A 7 -6.17 16.96 38.65
N LEU A 8 -6.51 15.97 39.46
CA LEU A 8 -6.31 14.56 39.15
C LEU A 8 -7.15 14.10 37.94
N VAL A 9 -8.40 14.51 37.87
CA VAL A 9 -9.29 14.21 36.76
C VAL A 9 -8.80 14.83 35.45
N LEU A 10 -8.36 16.09 35.50
CA LEU A 10 -7.80 16.81 34.35
C LEU A 10 -6.52 16.15 33.84
N LEU A 11 -5.63 15.69 34.71
CA LEU A 11 -4.41 14.99 34.34
C LEU A 11 -4.71 13.63 33.72
N LEU A 12 -5.70 12.89 34.20
CA LEU A 12 -6.12 11.60 33.64
C LEU A 12 -6.74 11.76 32.25
N VAL A 13 -7.56 12.80 32.04
CA VAL A 13 -8.20 13.08 30.76
C VAL A 13 -7.16 13.48 29.70
N THR A 14 -6.18 14.30 30.04
CA THR A 14 -5.12 14.72 29.14
C THR A 14 -4.20 13.54 28.76
N ALA A 15 -3.88 12.65 29.70
CA ALA A 15 -3.11 11.44 29.41
C ALA A 15 -3.85 10.49 28.45
N TRP A 16 -5.16 10.38 28.59
CA TRP A 16 -6.02 9.57 27.72
C TRP A 16 -6.05 10.10 26.30
N LEU A 17 -6.22 11.40 26.12
CA LEU A 17 -6.24 12.06 24.82
C LEU A 17 -4.91 11.94 24.09
N THR A 18 -3.79 12.06 24.79
CA THR A 18 -2.45 11.91 24.21
C THR A 18 -2.20 10.46 23.78
N GLY A 19 -2.66 9.48 24.54
CA GLY A 19 -2.54 8.06 24.19
C GLY A 19 -3.35 7.69 22.95
N LEU A 20 -4.54 8.24 22.78
CA LEU A 20 -5.38 8.02 21.60
C LEU A 20 -4.77 8.61 20.32
N MET A 21 -4.15 9.77 20.39
CA MET A 21 -3.47 10.38 19.25
C MET A 21 -2.24 9.59 18.79
N LEU A 22 -1.47 9.06 19.72
CA LEU A 22 -0.30 8.23 19.41
C LEU A 22 -0.71 6.90 18.77
N ALA A 23 -1.81 6.28 19.20
CA ALA A 23 -2.33 5.06 18.60
C ALA A 23 -2.81 5.27 17.16
N SER A 24 -3.44 6.41 16.86
CA SER A 24 -3.86 6.79 15.52
C SER A 24 -2.67 7.02 14.57
N GLY A 25 -1.58 7.63 15.07
CA GLY A 25 -0.35 7.84 14.32
C GLY A 25 0.33 6.53 13.92
N CYS A 26 0.36 5.53 14.80
CA CYS A 26 0.93 4.23 14.52
C CYS A 26 0.19 3.46 13.42
N ARG A 27 -1.13 3.63 13.29
CA ARG A 27 -1.90 2.98 12.23
C ARG A 27 -1.57 3.51 10.84
N LEU A 28 -1.25 4.79 10.70
CA LEU A 28 -0.87 5.40 9.44
C LEU A 28 0.50 4.92 8.95
N VAL A 29 1.43 4.62 9.86
CA VAL A 29 2.77 4.13 9.55
C VAL A 29 2.75 2.68 9.06
N LEU A 30 1.73 1.90 9.46
CA LEU A 30 1.59 0.49 9.09
C LEU A 30 0.84 0.27 7.78
N ALA A 31 0.38 1.32 7.09
CA ALA A 31 -0.18 1.21 5.75
C ALA A 31 0.89 0.65 4.81
N ALA A 32 0.56 -0.44 4.11
CA ALA A 32 1.49 -1.13 3.24
C ALA A 32 2.05 -0.17 2.18
N PRO A 33 3.38 -0.03 2.04
CA PRO A 33 3.95 0.85 1.05
C PRO A 33 3.70 0.29 -0.36
N GLY A 34 3.22 1.15 -1.26
CA GLY A 34 3.11 0.81 -2.67
C GLY A 34 4.46 0.86 -3.36
N ILE A 35 4.55 0.26 -4.52
CA ILE A 35 5.72 0.35 -5.40
C ILE A 35 5.45 1.45 -6.41
N CYS A 36 6.33 2.43 -6.51
CA CYS A 36 6.16 3.55 -7.44
C CYS A 36 7.33 3.60 -8.42
N VAL A 37 7.01 3.86 -9.70
CA VAL A 37 7.96 4.15 -10.76
C VAL A 37 7.46 5.40 -11.48
N GLY A 38 8.21 6.50 -11.40
CA GLY A 38 7.77 7.78 -11.94
C GLY A 38 6.44 8.22 -11.33
N PRO A 39 5.46 8.63 -12.14
CA PRO A 39 4.17 9.07 -11.63
C PRO A 39 3.20 7.93 -11.31
N VAL A 40 3.58 6.67 -11.51
CA VAL A 40 2.69 5.51 -11.36
C VAL A 40 3.09 4.71 -10.13
N CYS A 41 2.10 4.40 -9.30
CA CYS A 41 2.25 3.56 -8.11
C CYS A 41 1.36 2.35 -8.21
N GLY A 42 1.83 1.22 -7.69
CA GLY A 42 1.07 -0.03 -7.61
C GLY A 42 0.91 -0.51 -6.19
N ASP A 43 -0.23 -1.13 -5.91
CA ASP A 43 -0.54 -1.74 -4.63
C ASP A 43 -1.44 -2.97 -4.82
N GLY A 44 -1.86 -3.56 -3.70
CA GLY A 44 -2.78 -4.69 -3.73
C GLY A 44 -2.22 -5.92 -4.41
N PHE A 45 -0.93 -6.20 -4.21
CA PHE A 45 -0.25 -7.34 -4.84
C PHE A 45 -0.83 -8.66 -4.33
N ALA A 46 -1.25 -9.51 -5.26
CA ALA A 46 -1.79 -10.82 -4.96
C ALA A 46 -1.33 -11.83 -5.99
N ARG A 47 -0.72 -12.91 -5.53
CA ARG A 47 -0.30 -14.01 -6.40
C ARG A 47 -1.49 -14.93 -6.66
N SER A 48 -1.64 -15.36 -7.91
CA SER A 48 -2.68 -16.32 -8.27
C SER A 48 -2.45 -17.66 -7.57
N SER A 49 -3.50 -18.27 -7.03
CA SER A 49 -3.41 -19.61 -6.43
C SER A 49 -3.29 -20.70 -7.50
N THR A 50 -3.87 -20.48 -8.67
CA THR A 50 -3.84 -21.42 -9.79
C THR A 50 -2.53 -21.34 -10.57
N TYR A 51 -2.02 -20.12 -10.78
CA TYR A 51 -0.81 -19.86 -11.53
C TYR A 51 0.15 -19.05 -10.67
N PRO A 52 1.09 -19.68 -9.95
CA PRO A 52 1.94 -19.00 -8.99
C PRO A 52 2.88 -17.94 -9.61
N TRP A 53 3.09 -17.99 -10.92
CA TRP A 53 3.87 -16.99 -11.65
C TRP A 53 3.06 -15.75 -12.05
N LEU A 54 1.73 -15.80 -11.90
CA LEU A 54 0.84 -14.70 -12.26
C LEU A 54 0.61 -13.82 -11.04
N LEU A 55 0.97 -12.54 -11.15
CA LEU A 55 0.79 -11.55 -10.11
C LEU A 55 -0.29 -10.55 -10.52
N ARG A 56 -1.25 -10.33 -9.65
CA ARG A 56 -2.29 -9.32 -9.81
C ARG A 56 -1.95 -8.10 -8.96
N LEU A 57 -2.18 -6.92 -9.50
CA LEU A 57 -1.94 -5.67 -8.79
C LEU A 57 -2.87 -4.57 -9.30
N ARG A 58 -2.95 -3.50 -8.53
CA ARG A 58 -3.63 -2.27 -8.93
C ARG A 58 -2.58 -1.19 -9.14
N VAL A 59 -2.71 -0.43 -10.21
CA VAL A 59 -1.85 0.71 -10.48
C VAL A 59 -2.69 1.98 -10.58
N ASN A 60 -2.12 3.08 -10.15
CA ASN A 60 -2.71 4.40 -10.27
C ASN A 60 -1.65 5.42 -10.63
N ASP A 61 -2.07 6.50 -11.28
CA ASP A 61 -1.20 7.62 -11.58
C ASP A 61 -1.62 8.86 -10.79
N GLN A 62 -0.86 9.95 -10.93
CA GLN A 62 -1.15 11.20 -10.23
C GLN A 62 -2.36 11.95 -10.78
N GLN A 63 -2.87 11.54 -11.93
CA GLN A 63 -4.04 12.15 -12.57
C GLN A 63 -5.35 11.45 -12.16
N GLY A 64 -5.29 10.49 -11.26
CA GLY A 64 -6.45 9.76 -10.77
C GLY A 64 -6.86 8.58 -11.64
N ARG A 65 -6.13 8.27 -12.71
CA ARG A 65 -6.38 7.07 -13.51
C ARG A 65 -5.89 5.84 -12.74
N HIS A 66 -6.68 4.80 -12.74
CA HIS A 66 -6.37 3.57 -12.03
C HIS A 66 -6.90 2.37 -12.79
N GLU A 67 -6.24 1.25 -12.64
CA GLU A 67 -6.66 -0.01 -13.24
C GLU A 67 -6.09 -1.22 -12.50
N ARG A 68 -6.72 -2.37 -12.73
CA ARG A 68 -6.20 -3.66 -12.27
C ARG A 68 -5.46 -4.32 -13.40
N LEU A 69 -4.26 -4.82 -13.11
CA LEU A 69 -3.48 -5.57 -14.09
C LEU A 69 -3.04 -6.91 -13.54
N SER A 70 -2.62 -7.75 -14.47
CA SER A 70 -1.91 -8.99 -14.15
C SER A 70 -0.62 -9.04 -14.95
N ILE A 71 0.45 -9.53 -14.36
CA ILE A 71 1.72 -9.72 -15.02
C ILE A 71 2.17 -11.18 -14.85
N ASP A 72 2.62 -11.78 -15.96
CA ASP A 72 3.33 -13.07 -15.92
C ASP A 72 4.78 -12.78 -15.55
N CYS A 73 5.17 -13.14 -14.34
CA CYS A 73 6.52 -12.87 -13.86
C CYS A 73 7.61 -13.67 -14.57
N ARG A 74 7.24 -14.73 -15.31
CA ARG A 74 8.19 -15.53 -16.11
C ARG A 74 8.54 -14.84 -17.43
N SER A 75 7.53 -14.32 -18.13
CA SER A 75 7.69 -13.74 -19.46
C SER A 75 7.69 -12.22 -19.46
N GLY A 76 7.16 -11.59 -18.41
CA GLY A 76 6.93 -10.16 -18.34
C GLY A 76 5.71 -9.70 -19.12
N ALA A 77 4.84 -10.60 -19.56
CA ALA A 77 3.63 -10.27 -20.29
C ALA A 77 2.62 -9.58 -19.38
N LEU A 78 2.17 -8.40 -19.78
CA LEU A 78 1.22 -7.57 -19.04
C LEU A 78 -0.18 -7.74 -19.65
N SER A 79 -1.18 -7.89 -18.80
CA SER A 79 -2.58 -8.01 -19.20
C SER A 79 -3.45 -7.06 -18.35
N PRO A 80 -4.27 -6.21 -18.96
CA PRO A 80 -4.47 -6.00 -20.39
C PRO A 80 -3.30 -5.25 -21.05
N LEU A 81 -3.15 -5.42 -22.35
CA LEU A 81 -2.10 -4.76 -23.14
C LEU A 81 -2.32 -3.27 -23.27
N MET A 82 -3.56 -2.83 -23.20
CA MET A 82 -3.96 -1.42 -23.29
C MET A 82 -4.77 -1.06 -22.04
N GLY A 83 -4.63 0.17 -21.59
CA GLY A 83 -5.37 0.65 -20.43
C GLY A 83 -5.14 2.13 -20.16
N PRO A 84 -5.87 2.73 -19.17
CA PRO A 84 -5.81 4.16 -18.89
C PRO A 84 -4.48 4.64 -18.31
N VAL A 85 -3.73 3.77 -17.62
CA VAL A 85 -2.42 4.08 -17.09
C VAL A 85 -1.37 3.86 -18.18
N GLU A 86 -0.34 4.70 -18.22
CA GLU A 86 0.70 4.62 -19.23
C GLU A 86 1.42 3.26 -19.15
N ARG A 87 1.52 2.56 -20.28
CA ARG A 87 1.97 1.16 -20.33
C ARG A 87 3.42 0.96 -19.90
N GLY A 88 4.29 1.90 -20.22
CA GLY A 88 5.70 1.80 -19.83
C GLY A 88 5.89 1.82 -18.32
N TYR A 89 5.23 2.74 -17.64
CA TYR A 89 5.29 2.85 -16.20
C TYR A 89 4.54 1.69 -15.50
N ALA A 90 3.37 1.33 -16.03
CA ALA A 90 2.60 0.19 -15.49
C ALA A 90 3.42 -1.10 -15.55
N ARG A 91 4.10 -1.35 -16.66
CA ARG A 91 4.97 -2.51 -16.83
C ARG A 91 6.16 -2.46 -15.86
N ALA A 92 6.79 -1.31 -15.70
CA ALA A 92 7.91 -1.13 -14.79
C ALA A 92 7.53 -1.41 -13.34
N VAL A 93 6.37 -0.92 -12.90
CA VAL A 93 5.82 -1.20 -11.57
C VAL A 93 5.57 -2.69 -11.39
N ALA A 94 4.93 -3.33 -12.37
CA ALA A 94 4.60 -4.74 -12.31
C ALA A 94 5.85 -5.62 -12.28
N GLN A 95 6.87 -5.31 -13.07
CA GLN A 95 8.14 -6.03 -13.07
C GLN A 95 8.88 -5.90 -11.74
N ARG A 96 8.86 -4.71 -11.16
CA ARG A 96 9.44 -4.48 -9.83
C ARG A 96 8.68 -5.26 -8.75
N ALA A 97 7.36 -5.33 -8.86
CA ALA A 97 6.52 -6.12 -7.97
C ALA A 97 6.86 -7.61 -8.05
N CYS A 98 7.11 -8.14 -9.25
CA CYS A 98 7.54 -9.53 -9.44
C CYS A 98 8.84 -9.83 -8.69
N ARG A 99 9.84 -8.94 -8.80
CA ARG A 99 11.12 -9.10 -8.09
C ARG A 99 10.94 -9.02 -6.59
N PHE A 100 10.16 -8.05 -6.13
CA PHE A 100 9.93 -7.82 -4.71
C PHE A 100 9.21 -9.01 -4.06
N THR A 101 8.16 -9.53 -4.68
CA THR A 101 7.41 -10.67 -4.14
C THR A 101 8.20 -11.98 -4.22
N SER A 102 9.06 -12.14 -5.20
CA SER A 102 9.96 -13.27 -5.33
C SER A 102 10.99 -13.30 -4.20
N GLU A 103 11.59 -12.17 -3.86
CA GLU A 103 12.53 -12.03 -2.77
C GLU A 103 11.86 -12.28 -1.40
N ALA A 104 10.63 -11.81 -1.22
CA ALA A 104 9.88 -12.05 0.00
C ALA A 104 9.48 -13.52 0.19
N ALA A 105 9.33 -14.28 -0.89
CA ALA A 105 9.00 -15.69 -0.87
C ALA A 105 10.22 -16.60 -0.64
N ALA A 106 11.41 -16.07 -0.86
CA ALA A 106 12.65 -16.78 -0.58
C ALA A 106 13.08 -16.58 0.88
#